data_90aa5e3cc9e7d1d6ff98092022a6e5e1
#
_entry.id   90aa5e3cc9e7d1d6ff98092022a6e5e1
#
_cell.length_a   1.000
_cell.length_b   1.000
_cell.length_c   1.000
_cell.angle_alpha   90.00
_cell.angle_beta   90.00
_cell.angle_gamma   90.00
#
_symmetry.space_group_name_H-M   'P 1'
#
loop_
_entity.id
_entity.type
_entity.pdbx_description
1 polymer ?
#
loop_
_entity_poly.entity_id
_entity_poly.type
_entity_poly.pdbx_seq_one_letter_code
_entity_poly.pdbx_strand_id
1 'polypeptide(L)'
;MKHTTKLALLSLLFLGACGQEKNVQQVPTPVHQEAAENENKDSSTRGSDNNLADAKVAAGEEVYEANCAGCHDSGTAGAPKPGNKEDWKGRLELGVELLTKKSIEGYDGKTGSMPAKGGNAALTSEEVSNAVQYMVFKSR
;
A
#
# COMPACT_ATOMS: atom_id res chain seq x y z
N MET A 1 -23.14 13.79 51.14
CA MET A 1 -23.84 12.49 51.35
C MET A 1 -23.02 11.42 50.67
N LYS A 2 -22.52 10.50 51.48
CA LYS A 2 -21.63 9.40 51.12
C LYS A 2 -22.49 8.23 50.61
N HIS A 3 -22.24 7.70 49.46
CA HIS A 3 -22.67 6.33 49.11
C HIS A 3 -21.50 5.55 48.59
N THR A 4 -20.95 4.79 49.49
CA THR A 4 -20.08 3.64 49.22
C THR A 4 -20.97 2.46 48.86
N THR A 5 -20.75 1.84 47.70
CA THR A 5 -21.29 0.52 47.43
C THR A 5 -20.15 -0.42 46.99
N LYS A 6 -20.04 -1.47 47.81
CA LYS A 6 -19.02 -2.50 47.79
C LYS A 6 -19.36 -3.61 46.80
N LEU A 7 -18.31 -4.25 46.31
CA LEU A 7 -18.11 -5.67 45.98
C LEU A 7 -19.09 -6.39 45.06
N ALA A 8 -18.52 -6.98 44.04
CA ALA A 8 -18.53 -8.46 43.88
C ALA A 8 -17.42 -8.89 42.93
N LEU A 9 -16.43 -9.58 43.48
CA LEU A 9 -15.52 -10.47 42.78
C LEU A 9 -16.33 -11.66 42.27
N LEU A 10 -16.15 -11.97 41.00
CA LEU A 10 -16.47 -13.32 40.51
C LEU A 10 -15.34 -13.80 39.59
N SER A 11 -14.46 -14.56 40.24
CA SER A 11 -13.46 -15.42 39.60
C SER A 11 -14.15 -16.56 38.87
N LEU A 12 -13.92 -16.70 37.58
CA LEU A 12 -14.13 -17.96 36.89
C LEU A 12 -12.81 -18.36 36.18
N LEU A 13 -12.14 -19.30 36.85
CA LEU A 13 -11.10 -20.15 36.31
C LEU A 13 -11.73 -21.11 35.31
N PHE A 14 -11.34 -21.04 34.06
CA PHE A 14 -11.45 -22.20 33.17
C PHE A 14 -10.06 -22.64 32.76
N LEU A 15 -9.61 -23.69 33.47
CA LEU A 15 -8.59 -24.60 32.95
C LEU A 15 -9.27 -25.50 31.91
N GLY A 16 -8.76 -25.53 30.73
CA GLY A 16 -9.09 -26.52 29.72
C GLY A 16 -7.81 -26.84 28.95
N ALA A 17 -7.22 -27.93 29.35
CA ALA A 17 -6.00 -28.49 28.81
C ALA A 17 -6.28 -29.43 27.62
N CYS A 18 -5.21 -29.76 26.91
CA CYS A 18 -5.03 -30.89 25.98
C CYS A 18 -5.63 -30.64 24.57
N GLY A 19 -4.91 -30.94 23.55
CA GLY A 19 -3.74 -31.75 23.25
C GLY A 19 -3.48 -31.73 21.79
N GLN A 20 -2.20 -31.92 21.44
CA GLN A 20 -1.70 -32.95 20.51
C GLN A 20 -2.24 -32.83 19.07
N GLU A 21 -1.45 -32.91 18.02
CA GLU A 21 -0.29 -33.75 17.73
C GLU A 21 0.50 -33.22 16.56
N LYS A 22 1.76 -33.53 16.60
CA LYS A 22 2.76 -33.40 15.53
C LYS A 22 2.30 -34.17 14.29
N ASN A 23 2.38 -33.53 13.13
CA ASN A 23 2.65 -34.33 11.93
C ASN A 23 3.82 -33.66 11.16
N VAL A 24 4.96 -34.28 11.41
CA VAL A 24 6.17 -34.15 10.62
C VAL A 24 6.01 -35.05 9.41
N GLN A 25 5.93 -34.48 8.25
CA GLN A 25 6.11 -35.26 7.01
C GLN A 25 7.02 -34.47 6.09
N GLN A 26 8.25 -34.81 6.23
CA GLN A 26 9.24 -35.29 5.26
C GLN A 26 9.21 -34.65 3.89
N VAL A 27 10.27 -33.86 3.72
CA VAL A 27 10.87 -33.47 2.45
C VAL A 27 11.40 -34.72 1.72
N PRO A 28 11.27 -34.81 0.43
CA PRO A 28 12.34 -35.35 -0.40
C PRO A 28 12.81 -34.30 -1.41
N THR A 29 14.02 -33.86 -1.27
CA THR A 29 14.94 -33.61 -2.38
C THR A 29 15.62 -34.94 -2.72
N PRO A 30 16.17 -35.17 -3.89
CA PRO A 30 16.63 -34.25 -4.94
C PRO A 30 16.27 -34.77 -6.35
N VAL A 31 16.62 -34.12 -7.37
CA VAL A 31 17.57 -34.59 -8.42
C VAL A 31 17.88 -33.43 -9.37
N HIS A 32 19.16 -33.13 -9.47
CA HIS A 32 19.75 -32.43 -10.59
C HIS A 32 19.37 -33.08 -11.92
N GLN A 33 18.95 -32.26 -12.86
CA GLN A 33 19.20 -32.54 -14.27
C GLN A 33 19.55 -31.26 -14.98
N GLU A 34 20.78 -31.28 -15.43
CA GLU A 34 21.52 -30.28 -16.16
C GLU A 34 21.05 -30.26 -17.63
N ALA A 35 21.17 -29.06 -18.20
CA ALA A 35 21.35 -28.78 -19.62
C ALA A 35 20.14 -28.92 -20.58
N ALA A 36 19.64 -27.75 -20.98
CA ALA A 36 19.59 -27.40 -22.41
C ALA A 36 19.46 -25.87 -22.52
N GLU A 37 20.53 -25.24 -22.91
CA GLU A 37 20.54 -23.92 -23.54
C GLU A 37 19.54 -23.92 -24.68
N ASN A 38 18.59 -22.99 -24.63
CA ASN A 38 17.98 -22.49 -25.85
C ASN A 38 17.81 -21.00 -25.72
N GLU A 39 18.75 -20.31 -26.35
CA GLU A 39 18.64 -18.90 -26.67
C GLU A 39 17.39 -18.69 -27.51
N ASN A 40 16.35 -18.11 -26.92
CA ASN A 40 15.42 -17.32 -27.70
C ASN A 40 15.20 -15.99 -26.94
N LYS A 41 16.05 -15.07 -27.28
CA LYS A 41 16.02 -13.68 -26.90
C LYS A 41 14.98 -13.00 -27.76
N ASP A 42 14.18 -12.20 -27.09
CA ASP A 42 13.35 -11.14 -27.66
C ASP A 42 11.89 -11.50 -28.01
N SER A 43 11.02 -11.16 -27.10
CA SER A 43 9.67 -10.58 -27.28
C SER A 43 8.74 -10.68 -26.06
N SER A 44 9.18 -11.20 -24.91
CA SER A 44 8.28 -11.46 -23.76
C SER A 44 8.28 -10.37 -22.66
N THR A 45 9.23 -9.42 -22.71
CA THR A 45 9.42 -8.47 -21.60
C THR A 45 8.37 -7.35 -21.58
N ARG A 46 7.91 -6.89 -22.74
CA ARG A 46 6.93 -5.79 -22.83
C ARG A 46 5.53 -6.15 -22.32
N GLY A 47 5.10 -7.38 -22.46
CA GLY A 47 3.77 -7.81 -21.99
C GLY A 47 3.70 -8.00 -20.48
N SER A 48 4.80 -8.40 -19.86
CA SER A 48 4.88 -8.60 -18.41
C SER A 48 4.91 -7.29 -17.65
N ASP A 49 5.65 -6.30 -18.15
CA ASP A 49 5.81 -5.00 -17.52
C ASP A 49 4.51 -4.17 -17.53
N ASN A 50 3.75 -4.25 -18.63
CA ASN A 50 2.45 -3.59 -18.73
C ASN A 50 1.43 -4.19 -17.75
N ASN A 51 1.38 -5.52 -17.65
CA ASN A 51 0.47 -6.20 -16.72
C ASN A 51 0.78 -5.87 -15.26
N LEU A 52 2.07 -5.78 -14.91
CA LEU A 52 2.47 -5.37 -13.56
C LEU A 52 2.14 -3.90 -13.28
N ALA A 53 2.30 -3.01 -14.26
CA ALA A 53 1.94 -1.61 -14.10
C ALA A 53 0.43 -1.43 -13.92
N ASP A 54 -0.38 -2.14 -14.71
CA ASP A 54 -1.84 -2.12 -14.62
C ASP A 54 -2.32 -2.67 -13.27
N ALA A 55 -1.71 -3.76 -12.78
CA ALA A 55 -2.02 -4.33 -11.46
C ALA A 55 -1.70 -3.35 -10.31
N LYS A 56 -0.58 -2.63 -10.40
CA LYS A 56 -0.23 -1.60 -9.40
C LYS A 56 -1.18 -0.41 -9.44
N VAL A 57 -1.62 0.01 -10.61
CA VAL A 57 -2.61 1.08 -10.76
C VAL A 57 -3.95 0.65 -10.16
N ALA A 58 -4.41 -0.57 -10.41
CA ALA A 58 -5.65 -1.09 -9.83
C ALA A 58 -5.58 -1.20 -8.31
N ALA A 59 -4.50 -1.77 -7.75
CA ALA A 59 -4.29 -1.81 -6.31
C ALA A 59 -4.14 -0.39 -5.71
N GLY A 60 -3.59 0.54 -6.48
CA GLY A 60 -3.45 1.94 -6.10
C GLY A 60 -4.77 2.69 -6.02
N GLU A 61 -5.75 2.33 -6.84
CA GLU A 61 -7.09 2.90 -6.80
C GLU A 61 -7.75 2.63 -5.45
N GLU A 62 -7.72 1.39 -4.97
CA GLU A 62 -8.29 1.02 -3.68
C GLU A 62 -7.66 1.80 -2.52
N VAL A 63 -6.33 1.91 -2.52
CA VAL A 63 -5.60 2.68 -1.48
C VAL A 63 -5.94 4.16 -1.56
N TYR A 64 -6.02 4.71 -2.78
CA TYR A 64 -6.37 6.11 -3.03
C TYR A 64 -7.77 6.43 -2.49
N GLU A 65 -8.77 5.66 -2.87
CA GLU A 65 -10.16 5.87 -2.44
C GLU A 65 -10.29 5.83 -0.91
N ALA A 66 -9.61 4.90 -0.26
CA ALA A 66 -9.70 4.71 1.18
C ALA A 66 -8.96 5.78 1.99
N ASN A 67 -7.86 6.35 1.46
CA ASN A 67 -6.93 7.13 2.29
C ASN A 67 -6.58 8.52 1.72
N CYS A 68 -6.76 8.76 0.44
CA CYS A 68 -6.25 9.95 -0.24
C CYS A 68 -7.36 10.83 -0.83
N ALA A 69 -8.43 10.21 -1.31
CA ALA A 69 -9.53 10.86 -2.02
C ALA A 69 -10.17 11.99 -1.20
N GLY A 70 -10.30 11.84 0.11
CA GLY A 70 -10.88 12.86 0.98
C GLY A 70 -10.30 14.26 0.80
N CYS A 71 -8.99 14.35 0.56
CA CYS A 71 -8.32 15.62 0.28
C CYS A 71 -8.14 15.87 -1.21
N HIS A 72 -7.75 14.83 -1.97
CA HIS A 72 -7.33 14.99 -3.35
C HIS A 72 -8.50 15.11 -4.34
N ASP A 73 -9.69 14.61 -4.05
CA ASP A 73 -10.87 14.83 -4.91
C ASP A 73 -11.42 16.24 -4.76
N SER A 74 -11.43 16.75 -3.53
CA SER A 74 -11.95 18.08 -3.24
C SER A 74 -10.93 19.20 -3.48
N GLY A 75 -9.63 18.89 -3.47
CA GLY A 75 -8.55 19.88 -3.50
C GLY A 75 -8.34 20.58 -2.17
N THR A 76 -8.69 19.94 -1.07
CA THR A 76 -8.53 20.48 0.29
C THR A 76 -7.09 20.92 0.53
N ALA A 77 -6.93 22.13 1.09
CA ALA A 77 -5.62 22.73 1.38
C ALA A 77 -4.65 22.74 0.16
N GLY A 78 -5.17 22.86 -1.05
CA GLY A 78 -4.37 22.85 -2.26
C GLY A 78 -3.85 21.48 -2.71
N ALA A 79 -4.47 20.40 -2.24
CA ALA A 79 -4.15 19.06 -2.70
C ALA A 79 -4.42 18.93 -4.21
N PRO A 80 -3.49 18.41 -5.01
CA PRO A 80 -3.68 18.27 -6.46
C PRO A 80 -4.73 17.20 -6.77
N LYS A 81 -5.72 17.57 -7.58
CA LYS A 81 -6.79 16.67 -7.98
C LYS A 81 -6.32 15.76 -9.11
N PRO A 82 -6.45 14.43 -9.00
CA PRO A 82 -6.16 13.53 -10.10
C PRO A 82 -7.01 13.88 -11.34
N GLY A 83 -6.37 13.88 -12.51
CA GLY A 83 -7.02 14.26 -13.76
C GLY A 83 -7.05 15.78 -14.05
N ASN A 84 -6.76 16.65 -13.09
CA ASN A 84 -6.63 18.06 -13.34
C ASN A 84 -5.25 18.39 -13.91
N LYS A 85 -5.17 18.66 -15.20
CA LYS A 85 -3.90 18.88 -15.90
C LYS A 85 -3.09 20.06 -15.35
N GLU A 86 -3.74 21.12 -14.90
CA GLU A 86 -3.05 22.29 -14.34
C GLU A 86 -2.39 21.92 -12.99
N ASP A 87 -3.07 21.16 -12.14
CA ASP A 87 -2.52 20.71 -10.87
C ASP A 87 -1.32 19.76 -11.09
N TRP A 88 -1.32 19.00 -12.18
CA TRP A 88 -0.33 17.95 -12.41
C TRP A 88 0.78 18.31 -13.39
N LYS A 89 0.67 19.40 -14.16
CA LYS A 89 1.65 19.79 -15.18
C LYS A 89 3.10 19.74 -14.69
N GLY A 90 3.43 20.45 -13.63
CA GLY A 90 4.79 20.45 -13.10
C GLY A 90 5.11 19.25 -12.20
N ARG A 91 4.08 18.53 -11.72
CA ARG A 91 4.28 17.36 -10.86
C ARG A 91 4.70 16.14 -11.66
N LEU A 92 4.12 15.93 -12.84
CA LEU A 92 4.48 14.80 -13.69
C LEU A 92 5.96 14.83 -14.13
N GLU A 93 6.54 16.01 -14.22
CA GLU A 93 7.96 16.19 -14.54
C GLU A 93 8.90 15.69 -13.42
N LEU A 94 8.42 15.65 -12.18
CA LEU A 94 9.19 15.16 -11.03
C LEU A 94 9.38 13.65 -11.03
N GLY A 95 8.54 12.92 -11.76
CA GLY A 95 8.55 11.47 -11.80
C GLY A 95 7.89 10.82 -10.58
N VAL A 96 7.46 9.57 -10.77
CA VAL A 96 6.72 8.79 -9.76
C VAL A 96 7.51 8.59 -8.48
N GLU A 97 8.82 8.35 -8.58
CA GLU A 97 9.68 8.08 -7.43
C GLU A 97 9.72 9.25 -6.44
N LEU A 98 9.93 10.48 -6.96
CA LEU A 98 9.98 11.66 -6.10
C LEU A 98 8.61 12.02 -5.55
N LEU A 99 7.54 11.82 -6.32
CA LEU A 99 6.17 12.01 -5.85
C LEU A 99 5.85 11.01 -4.74
N THR A 100 6.22 9.75 -4.90
CA THR A 100 6.06 8.71 -3.87
C THR A 100 6.82 9.05 -2.60
N LYS A 101 8.09 9.46 -2.72
CA LYS A 101 8.90 9.88 -1.56
C LYS A 101 8.22 10.99 -0.78
N LYS A 102 7.77 12.05 -1.46
CA LYS A 102 7.04 13.16 -0.84
C LYS A 102 5.76 12.70 -0.15
N SER A 103 5.03 11.76 -0.73
CA SER A 103 3.81 11.22 -0.15
C SER A 103 4.07 10.38 1.09
N ILE A 104 5.18 9.64 1.14
CA ILE A 104 5.59 8.85 2.31
C ILE A 104 6.06 9.75 3.45
N GLU A 105 6.91 10.75 3.15
CA GLU A 105 7.53 11.63 4.14
C GLU A 105 6.63 12.79 4.57
N GLY A 106 5.60 13.09 3.78
CA GLY A 106 4.86 14.33 3.88
C GLY A 106 5.52 15.46 3.10
N TYR A 107 4.77 16.51 2.83
CA TYR A 107 5.27 17.61 2.02
C TYR A 107 4.62 18.95 2.37
N ASP A 108 5.44 19.95 2.64
CA ASP A 108 4.99 21.33 2.79
C ASP A 108 5.03 22.03 1.44
N GLY A 109 3.86 22.29 0.88
CA GLY A 109 3.68 22.99 -0.39
C GLY A 109 3.46 24.48 -0.22
N LYS A 110 3.31 25.20 -1.34
CA LYS A 110 3.02 26.64 -1.32
C LYS A 110 1.60 26.96 -0.83
N THR A 111 0.67 26.03 -1.02
CA THR A 111 -0.77 26.22 -0.78
C THR A 111 -1.29 25.43 0.40
N GLY A 112 -0.49 24.53 0.95
CA GLY A 112 -0.83 23.69 2.09
C GLY A 112 0.15 22.56 2.30
N SER A 113 -0.07 21.80 3.36
CA SER A 113 0.78 20.68 3.76
C SER A 113 0.06 19.36 3.57
N MET A 114 0.78 18.39 3.04
CA MET A 114 0.34 17.00 3.00
C MET A 114 1.01 16.24 4.14
N PRO A 115 0.26 15.64 5.06
CA PRO A 115 0.85 14.82 6.12
C PRO A 115 1.49 13.55 5.53
N ALA A 116 2.48 13.01 6.23
CA ALA A 116 3.11 11.74 5.85
C ALA A 116 2.05 10.66 5.64
N LYS A 117 2.15 9.95 4.52
CA LYS A 117 1.23 8.87 4.12
C LYS A 117 -0.25 9.28 4.14
N GLY A 118 -0.54 10.55 3.84
CA GLY A 118 -1.90 11.08 3.90
C GLY A 118 -2.53 11.11 5.30
N GLY A 119 -1.70 10.97 6.36
CA GLY A 119 -2.12 10.90 7.75
C GLY A 119 -2.38 9.48 8.26
N ASN A 120 -2.30 8.46 7.42
CA ASN A 120 -2.42 7.06 7.83
C ASN A 120 -1.05 6.37 7.96
N ALA A 121 -0.49 6.39 9.18
CA ALA A 121 0.82 5.81 9.47
C ALA A 121 0.87 4.28 9.25
N ALA A 122 -0.28 3.60 9.22
CA ALA A 122 -0.35 2.15 9.00
C ALA A 122 -0.05 1.74 7.55
N LEU A 123 -0.19 2.65 6.58
CA LEU A 123 0.13 2.35 5.19
C LEU A 123 1.60 1.98 5.02
N THR A 124 1.85 0.95 4.23
CA THR A 124 3.18 0.59 3.77
C THR A 124 3.66 1.57 2.69
N SER A 125 4.96 1.61 2.46
CA SER A 125 5.52 2.41 1.35
C SER A 125 5.06 1.94 -0.02
N GLU A 126 4.77 0.65 -0.16
CA GLU A 126 4.27 0.07 -1.40
C GLU A 126 2.83 0.52 -1.69
N GLU A 127 1.95 0.47 -0.71
CA GLU A 127 0.57 0.96 -0.84
C GLU A 127 0.54 2.44 -1.23
N VAL A 128 1.37 3.28 -0.58
CA VAL A 128 1.50 4.69 -0.96
C VAL A 128 2.03 4.85 -2.39
N SER A 129 3.02 4.04 -2.78
CA SER A 129 3.55 4.04 -4.14
C SER A 129 2.49 3.69 -5.18
N ASN A 130 1.68 2.68 -4.91
CA ASN A 130 0.60 2.27 -5.81
C ASN A 130 -0.47 3.37 -5.94
N ALA A 131 -0.87 4.00 -4.85
CA ALA A 131 -1.79 5.14 -4.88
C ALA A 131 -1.24 6.32 -5.68
N VAL A 132 0.05 6.64 -5.54
CA VAL A 132 0.70 7.68 -6.36
C VAL A 132 0.72 7.31 -7.84
N GLN A 133 0.99 6.05 -8.18
CA GLN A 133 0.94 5.56 -9.56
C GLN A 133 -0.46 5.70 -10.16
N TYR A 134 -1.51 5.36 -9.41
CA TYR A 134 -2.89 5.61 -9.82
C TYR A 134 -3.16 7.09 -10.10
N MET A 135 -2.81 7.98 -9.17
CA MET A 135 -3.00 9.43 -9.34
C MET A 135 -2.26 9.96 -10.57
N VAL A 136 -1.03 9.52 -10.81
CA VAL A 136 -0.22 9.86 -12.00
C VAL A 136 -0.88 9.33 -13.26
N PHE A 137 -1.36 8.09 -13.25
CA PHE A 137 -2.07 7.48 -14.38
C PHE A 137 -3.32 8.29 -14.76
N LYS A 138 -4.12 8.67 -13.79
CA LYS A 138 -5.33 9.50 -14.00
C LYS A 138 -5.01 10.91 -14.53
N SER A 139 -3.78 11.38 -14.38
CA SER A 139 -3.40 12.78 -14.62
C SER A 139 -2.54 13.01 -15.90
N ARG A 140 -2.23 11.92 -16.61
CA ARG A 140 -1.47 11.95 -17.88
C ARG A 140 -2.27 12.35 -19.10
#